data_daf332e570ea6f6bfef9ba31a3f3eab4
#
_entry.id   daf332e570ea6f6bfef9ba31a3f3eab4
#
_cell.length_a   1.000
_cell.length_b   1.000
_cell.length_c   1.000
_cell.angle_alpha   90.00
_cell.angle_beta   90.00
_cell.angle_gamma   90.00
#
_symmetry.space_group_name_H-M   'P 1'
#
loop_
_entity.id
_entity.type
_entity.pdbx_description
1 polymer ?
#
loop_
_entity_poly.entity_id
_entity_poly.type
_entity_poly.pdbx_seq_one_letter_code
_entity_poly.pdbx_strand_id
1 'polypeptide(L)'
;MELYVANEKHDGYLRDGCVFKKDVNIFDKMAATIKYKNGVQVAYSLTTYSPYEGYRIAFNGTKGRLEAWIQESKPTSDANYDEIVLFKNFNKRQYIQIPFGTSGHGGGDALLKDQIFLPNIDDPFQQCANTRDGALACLVGIAA
;
A
#
# COMPACT_ATOMS: atom_id res chain seq x y z
N MET A 1 22.74 7.05 6.76
CA MET A 1 23.50 6.36 7.81
C MET A 1 23.68 7.20 9.06
N GLU A 2 24.03 8.48 8.93
CA GLU A 2 24.25 9.35 10.11
C GLU A 2 23.05 9.42 11.08
N LEU A 3 21.82 9.41 10.57
CA LEU A 3 20.63 9.54 11.40
C LEU A 3 20.45 8.38 12.41
N TYR A 4 20.80 7.15 12.04
CA TYR A 4 20.63 5.97 12.88
C TYR A 4 21.91 5.59 13.60
N VAL A 5 22.97 5.27 12.87
CA VAL A 5 24.24 4.77 13.43
C VAL A 5 24.86 5.76 14.42
N ALA A 6 24.82 7.07 14.14
CA ALA A 6 25.35 8.09 15.06
C ALA A 6 24.56 8.19 16.38
N ASN A 7 23.30 7.77 16.38
CA ASN A 7 22.39 7.89 17.52
C ASN A 7 22.21 6.60 18.33
N GLU A 8 22.71 5.47 17.86
CA GLU A 8 22.61 4.17 18.55
C GLU A 8 23.06 4.21 20.01
N LYS A 9 24.11 4.96 20.29
CA LYS A 9 24.62 5.17 21.67
C LYS A 9 23.66 5.94 22.58
N HIS A 10 22.67 6.63 22.03
CA HIS A 10 21.72 7.44 22.79
C HIS A 10 20.38 6.72 23.01
N ASP A 11 19.90 5.99 22.04
CA ASP A 11 18.59 5.33 22.08
C ASP A 11 18.66 3.80 22.09
N GLY A 12 19.84 3.23 21.81
CA GLY A 12 20.03 1.78 21.75
C GLY A 12 19.37 1.12 20.53
N TYR A 13 18.88 1.90 19.57
CA TYR A 13 18.24 1.38 18.38
C TYR A 13 19.27 1.00 17.31
N LEU A 14 19.60 -0.29 17.25
CA LEU A 14 20.57 -0.85 16.30
C LEU A 14 19.87 -1.18 14.96
N ARG A 15 20.26 -0.51 13.89
CA ARG A 15 19.70 -0.69 12.55
C ARG A 15 20.71 -1.14 11.49
N ASP A 16 21.93 -1.34 11.85
CA ASP A 16 23.03 -1.73 10.96
C ASP A 16 23.17 -3.25 10.76
N GLY A 17 22.31 -4.03 11.41
CA GLY A 17 22.31 -5.48 11.29
C GLY A 17 21.98 -5.95 9.87
N CYS A 18 22.75 -6.94 9.35
CA CYS A 18 22.45 -7.55 8.08
C CYS A 18 21.10 -8.27 8.12
N VAL A 19 20.21 -7.98 7.16
CA VAL A 19 18.86 -8.59 7.08
C VAL A 19 18.88 -10.10 6.79
N PHE A 20 20.02 -10.65 6.40
CA PHE A 20 20.21 -12.10 6.17
C PHE A 20 20.89 -12.81 7.36
N LYS A 21 20.99 -12.18 8.53
CA LYS A 21 21.48 -12.85 9.73
C LYS A 21 20.57 -14.01 10.13
N LYS A 22 21.19 -15.04 10.71
CA LYS A 22 20.47 -16.25 11.18
C LYS A 22 19.53 -15.99 12.35
N ASP A 23 19.76 -14.92 13.11
CA ASP A 23 18.99 -14.52 14.29
C ASP A 23 17.79 -13.59 13.96
N VAL A 24 17.62 -13.24 12.68
CA VAL A 24 16.40 -12.54 12.24
C VAL A 24 15.20 -13.46 12.35
N ASN A 25 14.26 -13.08 13.20
CA ASN A 25 13.07 -13.87 13.53
C ASN A 25 11.75 -13.17 13.18
N ILE A 26 11.80 -12.08 12.42
CA ILE A 26 10.60 -11.42 11.91
C ILE A 26 10.01 -12.19 10.72
N PHE A 27 8.71 -12.13 10.58
CA PHE A 27 8.01 -12.73 9.45
C PHE A 27 8.44 -12.05 8.14
N ASP A 28 8.87 -12.83 7.17
CA ASP A 28 9.28 -12.38 5.84
C ASP A 28 8.26 -12.70 4.74
N LYS A 29 7.31 -13.56 5.05
CA LYS A 29 6.20 -13.94 4.18
C LYS A 29 4.96 -14.13 5.03
N MET A 30 3.83 -13.68 4.53
CA MET A 30 2.55 -13.91 5.17
C MET A 30 1.42 -13.95 4.15
N ALA A 31 0.35 -14.63 4.49
CA ALA A 31 -0.87 -14.67 3.71
C ALA A 31 -2.08 -14.62 4.66
N ALA A 32 -3.12 -13.92 4.24
CA ALA A 32 -4.36 -13.85 4.99
C ALA A 32 -5.57 -13.87 4.05
N THR A 33 -6.65 -14.49 4.49
CA THR A 33 -7.95 -14.38 3.83
C THR A 33 -8.91 -13.65 4.77
N ILE A 34 -9.46 -12.54 4.30
CA ILE A 34 -10.29 -11.65 5.09
C ILE A 34 -11.70 -11.67 4.49
N LYS A 35 -12.71 -11.91 5.34
CA LYS A 35 -14.11 -11.80 4.96
C LYS A 35 -14.76 -10.62 5.66
N TYR A 36 -15.21 -9.65 4.90
CA TYR A 36 -15.94 -8.51 5.43
C TYR A 36 -17.41 -8.84 5.69
N LYS A 37 -18.05 -8.08 6.59
CA LYS A 37 -19.47 -8.25 6.93
C LYS A 37 -20.41 -8.10 5.74
N ASN A 38 -20.05 -7.28 4.76
CA ASN A 38 -20.79 -7.07 3.52
C ASN A 38 -20.60 -8.18 2.48
N GLY A 39 -19.85 -9.24 2.82
CA GLY A 39 -19.59 -10.39 1.96
C GLY A 39 -18.38 -10.28 1.05
N VAL A 40 -17.71 -9.13 1.00
CA VAL A 40 -16.45 -8.98 0.26
C VAL A 40 -15.38 -9.89 0.87
N GLN A 41 -14.61 -10.55 0.01
CA GLN A 41 -13.49 -11.39 0.41
C GLN A 41 -12.20 -10.84 -0.18
N VAL A 42 -11.14 -10.82 0.62
CA VAL A 42 -9.80 -10.41 0.22
C VAL A 42 -8.84 -11.55 0.47
N ALA A 43 -8.03 -11.88 -0.54
CA ALA A 43 -6.84 -12.71 -0.39
C ALA A 43 -5.63 -11.77 -0.40
N TYR A 44 -4.86 -11.80 0.67
CA TYR A 44 -3.67 -10.97 0.84
C TYR A 44 -2.42 -11.85 0.92
N SER A 45 -1.35 -11.42 0.30
CA SER A 45 -0.04 -12.07 0.38
C SER A 45 1.04 -11.01 0.45
N LEU A 46 1.99 -11.18 1.36
CA LEU A 46 3.18 -10.35 1.50
C LEU A 46 4.44 -11.20 1.31
N THR A 47 5.40 -10.63 0.59
CA THR A 47 6.78 -11.13 0.50
C THR A 47 7.71 -9.94 0.69
N THR A 48 8.58 -9.97 1.70
CA THR A 48 9.47 -8.85 2.01
C THR A 48 10.77 -8.87 1.20
N TYR A 49 11.16 -10.03 0.68
CA TYR A 49 12.35 -10.21 -0.17
C TYR A 49 11.95 -10.18 -1.65
N SER A 50 11.79 -8.98 -2.18
CA SER A 50 11.48 -8.76 -3.59
C SER A 50 12.52 -7.84 -4.21
N PRO A 51 12.84 -7.97 -5.52
CA PRO A 51 13.81 -7.10 -6.19
C PRO A 51 13.31 -5.66 -6.37
N TYR A 52 12.04 -5.39 -6.12
CA TYR A 52 11.42 -4.07 -6.12
C TYR A 52 10.32 -3.99 -5.07
N GLU A 53 10.03 -2.80 -4.62
CA GLU A 53 8.90 -2.49 -3.75
C GLU A 53 7.66 -2.16 -4.58
N GLY A 54 6.52 -2.69 -4.17
CA GLY A 54 5.26 -2.45 -4.86
C GLY A 54 4.23 -3.54 -4.59
N TYR A 55 3.11 -3.45 -5.27
CA TYR A 55 2.02 -4.43 -5.11
C TYR A 55 1.19 -4.61 -6.38
N ARG A 56 0.53 -5.75 -6.45
CA ARG A 56 -0.51 -6.01 -7.44
C ARG A 56 -1.84 -6.10 -6.73
N ILE A 57 -2.83 -5.40 -7.25
CA ILE A 57 -4.19 -5.41 -6.70
C ILE A 57 -5.19 -5.71 -7.79
N ALA A 58 -6.21 -6.49 -7.46
CA ALA A 58 -7.30 -6.78 -8.36
C ALA A 58 -8.64 -6.78 -7.62
N PHE A 59 -9.63 -6.12 -8.19
CA PHE A 59 -11.01 -6.09 -7.70
C PHE A 59 -11.92 -6.80 -8.68
N ASN A 60 -12.59 -7.85 -8.23
CA ASN A 60 -13.62 -8.54 -9.00
C ASN A 60 -14.99 -8.07 -8.52
N GLY A 61 -15.76 -7.50 -9.43
CA GLY A 61 -17.14 -7.09 -9.20
C GLY A 61 -18.11 -7.72 -10.19
N THR A 62 -19.38 -7.56 -9.95
CA THR A 62 -20.44 -8.11 -10.82
C THR A 62 -20.47 -7.49 -12.22
N LYS A 63 -19.89 -6.31 -12.40
CA LYS A 63 -19.87 -5.57 -13.68
C LYS A 63 -18.52 -5.65 -14.40
N GLY A 64 -17.53 -6.29 -13.81
CA GLY A 64 -16.20 -6.39 -14.39
C GLY A 64 -15.08 -6.57 -13.37
N ARG A 65 -13.86 -6.40 -13.83
CA ARG A 65 -12.63 -6.53 -13.05
C ARG A 65 -11.74 -5.30 -13.26
N LEU A 66 -11.11 -4.86 -12.20
CA LEU A 66 -10.09 -3.82 -12.24
C LEU A 66 -8.78 -4.42 -11.73
N GLU A 67 -7.68 -4.10 -12.40
CA GLU A 67 -6.34 -4.52 -12.01
C GLU A 67 -5.40 -3.34 -12.02
N ALA A 68 -4.44 -3.33 -11.09
CA ALA A 68 -3.31 -2.41 -11.10
C ALA A 68 -2.03 -3.11 -10.62
N TRP A 69 -0.92 -2.73 -11.21
CA TRP A 69 0.41 -3.08 -10.74
C TRP A 69 1.17 -1.80 -10.41
N ILE A 70 1.28 -1.53 -9.12
CA ILE A 70 1.95 -0.34 -8.59
C ILE A 70 3.38 -0.71 -8.20
N GLN A 71 4.35 0.02 -8.72
CA GLN A 71 5.76 -0.13 -8.38
C GLN A 71 6.25 1.16 -7.71
N GLU A 72 6.50 1.10 -6.41
CA GLU A 72 7.01 2.22 -5.61
C GLU A 72 8.47 2.53 -5.99
N SER A 73 9.29 1.50 -6.11
CA SER A 73 10.62 1.60 -6.70
C SER A 73 10.61 0.95 -8.09
N LYS A 74 10.97 1.70 -9.12
CA LYS A 74 10.86 1.31 -10.53
C LYS A 74 12.21 0.96 -11.14
N PRO A 75 12.74 -0.24 -10.93
CA PRO A 75 14.06 -0.62 -11.46
C PRO A 75 14.08 -0.79 -12.99
N THR A 76 12.93 -0.92 -13.63
CA THR A 76 12.85 -1.35 -15.04
C THR A 76 11.89 -0.51 -15.91
N SER A 77 11.31 0.58 -15.40
CA SER A 77 10.34 1.37 -16.16
C SER A 77 10.65 2.86 -16.09
N ASP A 78 10.74 3.48 -17.26
CA ASP A 78 10.83 4.95 -17.41
C ASP A 78 9.45 5.62 -17.41
N ALA A 79 8.37 4.87 -17.22
CA ALA A 79 7.02 5.42 -17.19
C ALA A 79 6.84 6.37 -16.00
N ASN A 80 6.19 7.49 -16.23
CA ASN A 80 5.87 8.51 -15.23
C ASN A 80 4.39 8.42 -14.78
N TYR A 81 3.77 7.25 -14.93
CA TYR A 81 2.40 6.96 -14.54
C TYR A 81 2.26 5.52 -14.06
N ASP A 82 1.25 5.26 -13.27
CA ASP A 82 0.71 3.92 -13.02
C ASP A 82 -0.42 3.61 -13.98
N GLU A 83 -0.65 2.34 -14.26
CA GLU A 83 -1.70 1.90 -15.16
C GLU A 83 -2.74 1.09 -14.43
N ILE A 84 -4.01 1.46 -14.64
CA ILE A 84 -5.16 0.68 -14.21
C ILE A 84 -5.78 0.02 -15.45
N VAL A 85 -6.01 -1.28 -15.40
CA VAL A 85 -6.68 -2.01 -16.47
C VAL A 85 -8.09 -2.34 -16.01
N LEU A 86 -9.08 -1.83 -16.74
CA LEU A 86 -10.50 -2.08 -16.49
C LEU A 86 -11.08 -3.05 -17.54
N PHE A 87 -11.59 -4.18 -17.06
CA PHE A 87 -12.31 -5.18 -17.83
C PHE A 87 -13.79 -5.07 -17.50
N LYS A 88 -14.58 -4.43 -18.34
CA LYS A 88 -16.05 -4.49 -18.24
C LYS A 88 -16.55 -5.77 -18.90
N ASN A 89 -17.56 -6.42 -18.32
CA ASN A 89 -18.17 -7.61 -18.90
C ASN A 89 -18.59 -7.36 -20.35
N PHE A 90 -18.23 -8.29 -21.24
CA PHE A 90 -18.55 -8.25 -22.67
C PHE A 90 -17.98 -7.08 -23.48
N ASN A 91 -17.08 -6.29 -22.89
CA ASN A 91 -16.44 -5.15 -23.54
C ASN A 91 -14.93 -5.35 -23.71
N LYS A 92 -14.31 -4.53 -24.55
CA LYS A 92 -12.86 -4.44 -24.65
C LYS A 92 -12.30 -3.86 -23.35
N ARG A 93 -11.10 -4.31 -22.94
CA ARG A 93 -10.37 -3.73 -21.81
C ARG A 93 -10.00 -2.28 -22.11
N GLN A 94 -10.00 -1.47 -21.05
CA GLN A 94 -9.62 -0.08 -21.06
C GLN A 94 -8.37 0.09 -20.20
N TYR A 95 -7.44 0.91 -20.65
CA TYR A 95 -6.22 1.28 -19.94
C TYR A 95 -6.35 2.72 -19.47
N ILE A 96 -6.14 2.96 -18.21
CA ILE A 96 -6.25 4.27 -17.57
C ILE A 96 -4.90 4.58 -16.96
N GLN A 97 -4.26 5.64 -17.46
CA GLN A 97 -2.97 6.10 -16.95
C GLN A 97 -3.20 7.11 -15.83
N ILE A 98 -2.54 6.89 -14.71
CA ILE A 98 -2.56 7.76 -13.53
C ILE A 98 -1.18 8.39 -13.39
N PRO A 99 -1.01 9.68 -13.71
CA PRO A 99 0.27 10.36 -13.55
C PRO A 99 0.75 10.32 -12.10
N PHE A 100 2.06 10.22 -11.89
CA PHE A 100 2.61 10.30 -10.54
C PHE A 100 2.43 11.69 -9.96
N GLY A 101 2.05 11.72 -8.68
CA GLY A 101 2.11 12.94 -7.89
C GLY A 101 3.57 13.37 -7.65
N THR A 102 3.78 14.67 -7.54
CA THR A 102 5.12 15.28 -7.37
C THR A 102 5.53 15.47 -5.93
N SER A 103 4.64 15.22 -4.96
CA SER A 103 4.92 15.32 -3.52
C SER A 103 5.04 13.95 -2.87
N GLY A 104 5.40 13.89 -1.57
CA GLY A 104 5.59 12.65 -0.82
C GLY A 104 4.44 11.66 -0.97
N HIS A 105 4.79 10.36 -1.04
CA HIS A 105 3.87 9.23 -1.25
C HIS A 105 2.92 9.45 -2.45
N GLY A 106 3.48 9.89 -3.59
CA GLY A 106 2.70 10.11 -4.82
C GLY A 106 1.66 11.21 -4.73
N GLY A 107 1.80 12.17 -3.80
CA GLY A 107 0.84 13.24 -3.54
C GLY A 107 -0.09 12.99 -2.35
N GLY A 108 -0.09 11.79 -1.79
CA GLY A 108 -0.97 11.39 -0.69
C GLY A 108 -0.77 12.19 0.59
N ASP A 109 0.47 12.57 0.91
CA ASP A 109 0.78 13.34 2.13
C ASP A 109 0.11 14.71 2.15
N ALA A 110 0.07 15.39 1.01
CA ALA A 110 -0.60 16.70 0.89
C ALA A 110 -2.11 16.55 1.10
N LEU A 111 -2.73 15.60 0.40
CA LEU A 111 -4.16 15.31 0.52
C LEU A 111 -4.56 14.92 1.93
N LEU A 112 -3.76 14.08 2.60
CA LEU A 112 -4.00 13.68 3.98
C LEU A 112 -3.96 14.88 4.95
N LYS A 113 -2.97 15.78 4.78
CA LYS A 113 -2.87 16.99 5.59
C LYS A 113 -4.07 17.91 5.37
N ASP A 114 -4.47 18.10 4.13
CA ASP A 114 -5.65 18.89 3.80
C ASP A 114 -6.90 18.30 4.46
N GLN A 115 -7.11 16.99 4.40
CA GLN A 115 -8.23 16.31 5.05
C GLN A 115 -8.23 16.44 6.57
N ILE A 116 -7.06 16.51 7.22
CA ILE A 116 -6.96 16.64 8.69
C ILE A 116 -7.15 18.09 9.14
N PHE A 117 -6.57 19.05 8.42
CA PHE A 117 -6.40 20.42 8.91
C PHE A 117 -7.33 21.44 8.25
N LEU A 118 -7.88 21.17 7.07
CA LEU A 118 -8.80 22.08 6.42
C LEU A 118 -10.28 21.73 6.70
N PRO A 119 -11.11 22.69 7.06
CA PRO A 119 -12.54 22.43 7.25
C PRO A 119 -13.25 22.23 5.90
N ASN A 120 -14.25 21.36 5.90
CA ASN A 120 -15.20 21.17 4.79
C ASN A 120 -14.55 20.72 3.45
N ILE A 121 -13.55 19.86 3.50
CA ILE A 121 -13.04 19.19 2.30
C ILE A 121 -14.13 18.25 1.77
N ASP A 122 -14.42 18.36 0.49
CA ASP A 122 -15.34 17.46 -0.19
C ASP A 122 -14.72 16.05 -0.28
N ASP A 123 -15.40 15.05 0.29
CA ASP A 123 -15.00 13.64 0.27
C ASP A 123 -16.14 12.75 -0.27
N PRO A 124 -16.48 12.89 -1.57
CA PRO A 124 -17.61 12.20 -2.16
C PRO A 124 -17.48 10.67 -2.15
N PHE A 125 -16.26 10.16 -1.97
CA PHE A 125 -15.97 8.72 -1.90
C PHE A 125 -15.75 8.20 -0.48
N GLN A 126 -15.90 9.05 0.54
CA GLN A 126 -15.71 8.70 1.95
C GLN A 126 -14.34 8.03 2.22
N GLN A 127 -13.28 8.65 1.70
CA GLN A 127 -11.91 8.15 1.82
C GLN A 127 -11.24 8.56 3.13
N CYS A 128 -11.80 9.55 3.85
CA CYS A 128 -11.33 9.96 5.16
C CYS A 128 -11.56 8.85 6.19
N ALA A 129 -10.51 8.15 6.55
CA ALA A 129 -10.55 7.14 7.60
C ALA A 129 -10.60 7.80 8.98
N ASN A 130 -11.41 7.25 9.87
CA ASN A 130 -11.45 7.63 11.28
C ASN A 130 -10.66 6.65 12.16
N THR A 131 -10.58 6.91 13.46
CA THR A 131 -9.85 6.08 14.42
C THR A 131 -10.37 4.64 14.49
N ARG A 132 -11.67 4.41 14.25
CA ARG A 132 -12.24 3.07 14.19
C ARG A 132 -11.76 2.30 12.95
N ASP A 133 -11.70 2.97 11.80
CA ASP A 133 -11.22 2.36 10.56
C ASP A 133 -9.75 1.95 10.71
N GLY A 134 -8.92 2.80 11.30
CA GLY A 134 -7.54 2.49 11.63
C GLY A 134 -7.41 1.30 12.58
N ALA A 135 -8.21 1.25 13.65
CA ALA A 135 -8.22 0.14 14.59
C ALA A 135 -8.63 -1.18 13.92
N LEU A 136 -9.64 -1.16 13.05
CA LEU A 136 -10.07 -2.36 12.30
C LEU A 136 -9.00 -2.83 11.32
N ALA A 137 -8.28 -1.91 10.67
CA ALA A 137 -7.16 -2.26 9.80
C ALA A 137 -6.02 -2.96 10.59
N CYS A 138 -5.66 -2.45 11.77
CA CYS A 138 -4.66 -3.06 12.63
C CYS A 138 -5.07 -4.46 13.12
N LEU A 139 -6.36 -4.68 13.41
CA LEU A 139 -6.87 -5.98 13.87
C LEU A 139 -6.65 -7.10 12.84
N VAL A 140 -6.64 -6.79 11.55
CA VAL A 140 -6.35 -7.78 10.51
C VAL A 140 -4.94 -8.33 10.69
N GLY A 141 -3.94 -7.47 10.89
CA GLY A 141 -2.56 -7.89 11.09
C GLY A 141 -2.34 -8.58 12.46
N ILE A 142 -3.10 -8.21 13.49
CA ILE A 142 -3.00 -8.83 14.81
C ILE A 142 -3.60 -10.26 14.81
N ALA A 143 -4.63 -10.49 13.98
CA ALA A 143 -5.33 -11.76 13.90
C ALA A 143 -4.67 -12.77 12.92
N ALA A 144 -3.76 -12.30 12.07
CA ALA A 144 -3.04 -13.14 11.12
C ALA A 144 -1.79 -13.75 11.75
#